data_b1825355ce212ac044d7a73a720c2cf0
#
_entry.id   b1825355ce212ac044d7a73a720c2cf0
#
_cell.length_a   1.000
_cell.length_b   1.000
_cell.length_c   1.000
_cell.angle_alpha   90.00
_cell.angle_beta   90.00
_cell.angle_gamma   90.00
#
_symmetry.space_group_name_H-M   'P 1'
#
loop_
_entity.id
_entity.type
_entity.pdbx_description
1 polymer ?
#
loop_
_entity_poly.entity_id
_entity_poly.type
_entity_poly.pdbx_seq_one_letter_code
_entity_poly.pdbx_strand_id
1 'polypeptide(L)'
;MRSLVVFILLCIGNISFSQDSLSSQLPLDTIKVHSPKKAVIYSAILPGAGQVYNHIAMPKGQKKAYWKVPLIYAGLGTMTYFLISNQKTQLSLRKEYEYRLNGLTVDPEWEMYDVNAIDILYNQYLNWRDFSILGLGAVYLIQIVDAGIEAHFVKFDISEDLSLAIEPAYFGRNTAGLNLRFNFR
;
A
#
# COMPACT_ATOMS: atom_id res chain seq x y z
N MET A 1 -19.05 9.41 16.65
CA MET A 1 -18.00 8.40 16.55
C MET A 1 -18.44 7.00 16.93
N ARG A 2 -19.27 6.80 17.98
CA ARG A 2 -19.78 5.47 18.38
C ARG A 2 -20.64 4.80 17.31
N SER A 3 -21.47 5.54 16.56
CA SER A 3 -22.32 5.01 15.49
C SER A 3 -21.57 4.49 14.27
N LEU A 4 -20.40 5.07 13.95
CA LEU A 4 -19.60 4.67 12.80
C LEU A 4 -18.88 3.33 13.03
N VAL A 5 -18.45 3.09 14.28
CA VAL A 5 -17.82 1.82 14.69
C VAL A 5 -18.84 0.68 14.65
N VAL A 6 -20.10 0.94 15.07
CA VAL A 6 -21.19 -0.04 15.03
C VAL A 6 -21.57 -0.38 13.58
N PHE A 7 -21.54 0.60 12.66
CA PHE A 7 -21.83 0.37 11.24
C PHE A 7 -20.75 -0.48 10.57
N ILE A 8 -19.47 -0.26 10.89
CA ILE A 8 -18.36 -1.09 10.39
C ILE A 8 -18.45 -2.52 10.93
N LEU A 9 -18.80 -2.71 12.20
CA LEU A 9 -19.01 -4.05 12.79
C LEU A 9 -20.20 -4.80 12.17
N LEU A 10 -21.26 -4.11 11.79
CA LEU A 10 -22.44 -4.71 11.13
C LEU A 10 -22.16 -5.13 9.68
N CYS A 11 -21.24 -4.47 8.96
CA CYS A 11 -20.86 -4.85 7.60
C CYS A 11 -19.97 -6.10 7.55
N ILE A 12 -19.28 -6.47 8.63
CA ILE A 12 -18.42 -7.66 8.70
C ILE A 12 -19.25 -8.95 8.92
N GLY A 13 -20.49 -8.84 9.37
CA GLY A 13 -21.34 -9.98 9.80
C GLY A 13 -21.98 -10.79 8.65
N ASN A 14 -21.87 -10.40 7.37
CA ASN A 14 -22.56 -11.08 6.27
C ASN A 14 -21.64 -11.77 5.25
N ILE A 15 -20.56 -12.40 5.72
CA ILE A 15 -19.79 -13.31 4.86
C ILE A 15 -20.46 -14.69 4.94
N SER A 16 -21.48 -14.91 4.10
CA SER A 16 -22.07 -16.24 3.89
C SER A 16 -21.04 -17.11 3.19
N PHE A 17 -20.51 -18.11 3.91
CA PHE A 17 -19.76 -19.20 3.29
C PHE A 17 -20.76 -20.07 2.52
N SER A 18 -20.79 -19.93 1.19
CA SER A 18 -21.41 -20.90 0.31
C SER A 18 -20.59 -22.19 0.38
N GLN A 19 -21.18 -23.23 0.94
CA GLN A 19 -20.65 -24.59 0.89
C GLN A 19 -20.92 -25.13 -0.51
N ASP A 20 -19.92 -25.15 -1.37
CA ASP A 20 -19.95 -25.92 -2.59
C ASP A 20 -19.86 -27.42 -2.28
N SER A 21 -20.88 -28.11 -2.76
CA SER A 21 -21.08 -29.56 -2.59
C SER A 21 -19.92 -30.38 -3.15
N LEU A 22 -19.56 -31.42 -2.38
CA LEU A 22 -18.64 -32.48 -2.76
C LEU A 22 -18.88 -32.97 -4.19
N SER A 23 -17.94 -32.76 -5.09
CA SER A 23 -17.66 -33.68 -6.17
C SER A 23 -16.32 -34.35 -5.88
N SER A 24 -16.42 -35.62 -5.49
CA SER A 24 -15.33 -36.55 -5.32
C SER A 24 -14.61 -36.74 -6.65
N GLN A 25 -13.51 -36.00 -6.84
CA GLN A 25 -12.52 -36.33 -7.87
C GLN A 25 -11.11 -36.21 -7.25
N LEU A 26 -10.31 -37.23 -7.57
CA LEU A 26 -8.91 -37.50 -7.22
C LEU A 26 -8.07 -36.24 -6.97
N PRO A 27 -7.04 -36.29 -6.08
CA PRO A 27 -6.19 -35.16 -5.80
C PRO A 27 -5.30 -34.85 -7.00
N LEU A 28 -5.83 -34.09 -7.95
CA LEU A 28 -4.98 -33.24 -8.75
C LEU A 28 -4.43 -32.21 -7.76
N ASP A 29 -3.12 -32.16 -7.62
CA ASP A 29 -2.41 -31.06 -7.00
C ASP A 29 -3.06 -29.76 -7.46
N THR A 30 -3.92 -29.19 -6.63
CA THR A 30 -4.59 -27.92 -6.92
C THR A 30 -3.51 -26.86 -6.83
N ILE A 31 -2.84 -26.63 -7.95
CA ILE A 31 -2.04 -25.43 -8.16
C ILE A 31 -3.01 -24.28 -7.83
N LYS A 32 -2.86 -23.71 -6.64
CA LYS A 32 -3.64 -22.54 -6.20
C LYS A 32 -3.34 -21.42 -7.17
N VAL A 33 -4.18 -21.29 -8.21
CA VAL A 33 -4.00 -20.28 -9.25
C VAL A 33 -4.05 -18.91 -8.59
N HIS A 34 -2.88 -18.25 -8.52
CA HIS A 34 -2.76 -16.91 -7.99
C HIS A 34 -3.66 -15.95 -8.81
N SER A 35 -4.47 -15.15 -8.14
CA SER A 35 -5.44 -14.26 -8.79
C SER A 35 -5.12 -12.78 -8.52
N PRO A 36 -4.82 -11.99 -9.57
CA PRO A 36 -4.61 -10.55 -9.42
C PRO A 36 -5.81 -9.82 -8.81
N LYS A 37 -7.03 -10.24 -9.12
CA LYS A 37 -8.25 -9.68 -8.52
C LYS A 37 -8.28 -9.81 -7.00
N LYS A 38 -7.83 -10.95 -6.45
CA LYS A 38 -7.76 -11.15 -5.00
C LYS A 38 -6.73 -10.23 -4.35
N ALA A 39 -5.58 -10.01 -4.97
CA ALA A 39 -4.55 -9.10 -4.46
C ALA A 39 -5.09 -7.66 -4.35
N VAL A 40 -5.79 -7.17 -5.38
CA VAL A 40 -6.42 -5.85 -5.38
C VAL A 40 -7.49 -5.73 -4.28
N ILE A 41 -8.38 -6.73 -4.16
CA ILE A 41 -9.44 -6.72 -3.15
C ILE A 41 -8.84 -6.74 -1.74
N TYR A 42 -7.84 -7.58 -1.48
CA TYR A 42 -7.19 -7.63 -0.17
C TYR A 42 -6.51 -6.30 0.19
N SER A 43 -5.82 -5.65 -0.77
CA SER A 43 -5.23 -4.33 -0.57
C SER A 43 -6.27 -3.23 -0.38
N ALA A 44 -7.46 -3.37 -0.97
CA ALA A 44 -8.57 -2.44 -0.79
C ALA A 44 -9.27 -2.58 0.56
N ILE A 45 -9.23 -3.76 1.20
CA ILE A 45 -9.81 -3.97 2.54
C ILE A 45 -8.77 -3.62 3.61
N LEU A 46 -7.55 -4.11 3.47
CA LEU A 46 -6.46 -3.89 4.43
C LEU A 46 -5.18 -3.49 3.67
N PRO A 47 -4.68 -2.26 3.86
CA PRO A 47 -3.46 -1.80 3.21
C PRO A 47 -2.30 -2.77 3.44
N GLY A 48 -1.63 -3.17 2.36
CA GLY A 48 -0.53 -4.13 2.44
C GLY A 48 -0.92 -5.62 2.32
N ALA A 49 -2.19 -5.98 2.52
CA ALA A 49 -2.61 -7.40 2.49
C ALA A 49 -2.45 -8.03 1.10
N GLY A 50 -2.63 -7.28 0.02
CA GLY A 50 -2.37 -7.75 -1.34
C GLY A 50 -0.89 -8.01 -1.60
N GLN A 51 0.00 -7.16 -1.09
CA GLN A 51 1.44 -7.37 -1.17
C GLN A 51 1.88 -8.64 -0.41
N VAL A 52 1.27 -8.90 0.76
CA VAL A 52 1.50 -10.14 1.51
C VAL A 52 0.99 -11.36 0.73
N TYR A 53 -0.21 -11.27 0.14
CA TYR A 53 -0.76 -12.33 -0.70
C TYR A 53 0.13 -12.65 -1.90
N ASN A 54 0.67 -11.62 -2.58
CA ASN A 54 1.62 -11.79 -3.68
C ASN A 54 2.94 -12.41 -3.19
N HIS A 55 3.46 -11.93 -2.05
CA HIS A 55 4.70 -12.41 -1.45
C HIS A 55 4.68 -13.91 -1.16
N ILE A 56 3.55 -14.45 -0.70
CA ILE A 56 3.41 -15.89 -0.42
C ILE A 56 3.53 -16.70 -1.72
N ALA A 57 2.98 -16.18 -2.82
CA ALA A 57 2.96 -16.85 -4.11
C ALA A 57 4.25 -16.69 -4.93
N MET A 58 5.08 -15.67 -4.62
CA MET A 58 6.33 -15.39 -5.33
C MET A 58 7.44 -16.37 -4.99
N PRO A 59 8.32 -16.72 -5.98
CA PRO A 59 9.51 -17.52 -5.74
C PRO A 59 10.50 -16.83 -4.79
N LYS A 60 11.37 -17.63 -4.18
CA LYS A 60 12.45 -17.11 -3.32
C LYS A 60 13.35 -16.17 -4.12
N GLY A 61 13.63 -14.97 -3.58
CA GLY A 61 14.43 -13.93 -4.25
C GLY A 61 13.60 -12.77 -4.84
N GLN A 62 12.33 -13.00 -5.18
CA GLN A 62 11.45 -11.92 -5.66
C GLN A 62 10.51 -11.36 -4.58
N LYS A 63 10.60 -11.88 -3.38
CA LYS A 63 9.75 -11.51 -2.24
C LYS A 63 10.05 -10.10 -1.74
N LYS A 64 9.08 -9.17 -1.84
CA LYS A 64 9.27 -7.73 -1.55
C LYS A 64 8.37 -7.19 -0.43
N ALA A 65 7.37 -7.94 0.05
CA ALA A 65 6.41 -7.42 1.03
C ALA A 65 7.05 -6.99 2.36
N TYR A 66 8.18 -7.57 2.75
CA TYR A 66 8.88 -7.27 4.01
C TYR A 66 9.32 -5.80 4.15
N TRP A 67 9.57 -5.10 3.05
CA TRP A 67 9.89 -3.67 3.06
C TRP A 67 8.74 -2.81 2.53
N LYS A 68 7.93 -3.32 1.57
CA LYS A 68 6.79 -2.60 1.01
C LYS A 68 5.70 -2.33 2.05
N VAL A 69 5.35 -3.34 2.86
CA VAL A 69 4.31 -3.19 3.88
C VAL A 69 4.69 -2.13 4.93
N PRO A 70 5.87 -2.16 5.54
CA PRO A 70 6.31 -1.08 6.44
C PRO A 70 6.31 0.30 5.77
N LEU A 71 6.70 0.40 4.49
CA LEU A 71 6.70 1.67 3.75
C LEU A 71 5.28 2.22 3.57
N ILE A 72 4.29 1.36 3.24
CA ILE A 72 2.89 1.74 3.12
C ILE A 72 2.38 2.31 4.44
N TYR A 73 2.63 1.61 5.56
CA TYR A 73 2.19 2.06 6.88
C TYR A 73 2.92 3.32 7.36
N ALA A 74 4.20 3.48 7.02
CA ALA A 74 4.93 4.73 7.28
C ALA A 74 4.30 5.91 6.53
N GLY A 75 3.95 5.73 5.24
CA GLY A 75 3.27 6.75 4.44
C GLY A 75 1.90 7.11 5.00
N LEU A 76 1.06 6.11 5.28
CA LEU A 76 -0.27 6.30 5.87
C LEU A 76 -0.17 6.96 7.25
N GLY A 77 0.75 6.52 8.10
CA GLY A 77 0.98 7.07 9.43
C GLY A 77 1.42 8.54 9.39
N THR A 78 2.34 8.88 8.49
CA THR A 78 2.81 10.26 8.31
C THR A 78 1.68 11.18 7.85
N MET A 79 0.90 10.77 6.84
CA MET A 79 -0.23 11.57 6.35
C MET A 79 -1.33 11.70 7.40
N THR A 80 -1.59 10.66 8.17
CA THR A 80 -2.55 10.69 9.28
C THR A 80 -2.08 11.63 10.39
N TYR A 81 -0.80 11.63 10.73
CA TYR A 81 -0.22 12.56 11.70
C TYR A 81 -0.40 14.01 11.25
N PHE A 82 -0.05 14.34 10.00
CA PHE A 82 -0.25 15.68 9.47
C PHE A 82 -1.73 16.08 9.42
N LEU A 83 -2.61 15.17 9.06
CA LEU A 83 -4.05 15.41 9.06
C LEU A 83 -4.54 15.79 10.46
N ILE A 84 -4.19 15.02 11.48
CA ILE A 84 -4.62 15.25 12.87
C ILE A 84 -4.02 16.56 13.40
N SER A 85 -2.74 16.81 13.16
CA SER A 85 -2.03 18.00 13.62
C SER A 85 -2.64 19.27 13.00
N ASN A 86 -2.75 19.30 11.66
CA ASN A 86 -3.32 20.45 10.94
C ASN A 86 -4.79 20.69 11.30
N GLN A 87 -5.58 19.62 11.49
CA GLN A 87 -6.96 19.69 11.90
C GLN A 87 -7.10 20.30 13.31
N LYS A 88 -6.24 19.93 14.27
CA LYS A 88 -6.27 20.49 15.63
C LYS A 88 -5.99 21.99 15.62
N THR A 89 -4.91 22.40 14.93
CA THR A 89 -4.52 23.79 14.85
C THR A 89 -5.57 24.64 14.11
N GLN A 90 -6.11 24.11 13.01
CA GLN A 90 -7.19 24.78 12.26
C GLN A 90 -8.44 25.00 13.14
N LEU A 91 -8.83 24.01 13.96
CA LEU A 91 -9.97 24.15 14.86
C LEU A 91 -9.71 25.15 15.99
N SER A 92 -8.47 25.24 16.51
CA SER A 92 -8.06 26.24 17.50
C SER A 92 -8.14 27.64 16.89
N LEU A 93 -7.56 27.86 15.71
CA LEU A 93 -7.60 29.12 15.00
C LEU A 93 -9.02 29.57 14.64
N ARG A 94 -9.88 28.63 14.26
CA ARG A 94 -11.31 28.93 14.00
C ARG A 94 -12.01 29.45 15.24
N LYS A 95 -11.81 28.80 16.39
CA LYS A 95 -12.40 29.24 17.66
C LYS A 95 -11.91 30.64 18.05
N GLU A 96 -10.61 30.88 17.92
CA GLU A 96 -9.99 32.15 18.23
C GLU A 96 -10.56 33.27 17.33
N TYR A 97 -10.71 33.00 16.02
CA TYR A 97 -11.34 33.94 15.08
C TYR A 97 -12.77 34.29 15.51
N GLU A 98 -13.60 33.29 15.84
CA GLU A 98 -14.98 33.48 16.30
C GLU A 98 -15.01 34.26 17.62
N TYR A 99 -14.09 34.01 18.56
CA TYR A 99 -14.02 34.73 19.85
C TYR A 99 -13.69 36.21 19.67
N ARG A 100 -12.74 36.53 18.79
CA ARG A 100 -12.38 37.93 18.49
C ARG A 100 -13.50 38.70 17.83
N LEU A 101 -14.24 38.09 16.92
CA LEU A 101 -15.41 38.72 16.30
C LEU A 101 -16.53 39.03 17.30
N ASN A 102 -16.66 38.21 18.34
CA ASN A 102 -17.68 38.38 19.39
C ASN A 102 -17.17 39.19 20.60
N GLY A 103 -15.98 39.74 20.56
CA GLY A 103 -15.42 40.55 21.65
C GLY A 103 -15.10 39.75 22.93
N LEU A 104 -14.88 38.41 22.79
CA LEU A 104 -14.54 37.53 23.88
C LEU A 104 -13.03 37.57 24.15
N THR A 105 -12.62 36.98 25.29
CA THR A 105 -11.21 36.89 25.68
C THR A 105 -10.39 36.06 24.68
N VAL A 106 -9.24 36.61 24.29
CA VAL A 106 -8.25 36.02 23.39
C VAL A 106 -7.51 34.86 24.09
N ASP A 107 -7.28 33.78 23.38
CA ASP A 107 -6.46 32.71 23.87
C ASP A 107 -4.98 33.15 23.95
N PRO A 108 -4.28 32.97 25.10
CA PRO A 108 -2.87 33.37 25.27
C PRO A 108 -1.93 32.83 24.18
N GLU A 109 -2.24 31.68 23.58
CA GLU A 109 -1.45 31.07 22.49
C GLU A 109 -1.43 31.97 21.24
N TRP A 110 -2.54 32.73 21.00
CA TRP A 110 -2.74 33.54 19.78
C TRP A 110 -2.69 35.04 20.03
N GLU A 111 -2.37 35.48 21.25
CA GLU A 111 -2.40 36.89 21.66
C GLU A 111 -1.56 37.83 20.77
N MET A 112 -0.43 37.32 20.27
CA MET A 112 0.50 38.08 19.41
C MET A 112 -0.01 38.33 17.98
N TYR A 113 -1.06 37.65 17.56
CA TYR A 113 -1.58 37.71 16.18
C TYR A 113 -2.82 38.66 16.14
N ASP A 114 -2.90 39.48 15.12
CA ASP A 114 -4.12 40.23 14.85
C ASP A 114 -5.21 39.37 14.17
N VAL A 115 -6.42 39.91 14.01
CA VAL A 115 -7.55 39.15 13.43
C VAL A 115 -7.27 38.71 11.99
N ASN A 116 -6.56 39.54 11.21
CA ASN A 116 -6.24 39.22 9.82
C ASN A 116 -5.18 38.11 9.75
N ALA A 117 -4.19 38.14 10.65
CA ALA A 117 -3.19 37.08 10.74
C ALA A 117 -3.81 35.75 11.15
N ILE A 118 -4.77 35.73 12.07
CA ILE A 118 -5.54 34.54 12.46
C ILE A 118 -6.31 33.96 11.27
N ASP A 119 -6.98 34.82 10.47
CA ASP A 119 -7.71 34.37 9.27
C ASP A 119 -6.75 33.75 8.22
N ILE A 120 -5.60 34.38 7.98
CA ILE A 120 -4.56 33.85 7.06
C ILE A 120 -4.06 32.50 7.53
N LEU A 121 -3.72 32.37 8.82
CA LEU A 121 -3.26 31.11 9.41
C LEU A 121 -4.34 30.03 9.35
N TYR A 122 -5.59 30.37 9.66
CA TYR A 122 -6.72 29.45 9.55
C TYR A 122 -6.83 28.85 8.15
N ASN A 123 -6.79 29.70 7.11
CA ASN A 123 -6.88 29.26 5.72
C ASN A 123 -5.66 28.41 5.31
N GLN A 124 -4.46 28.74 5.82
CA GLN A 124 -3.25 27.97 5.55
C GLN A 124 -3.34 26.55 6.15
N TYR A 125 -3.73 26.42 7.43
CA TYR A 125 -3.88 25.11 8.07
C TYR A 125 -5.04 24.29 7.49
N LEU A 126 -6.10 24.96 7.00
CA LEU A 126 -7.18 24.35 6.26
C LEU A 126 -6.66 23.71 4.97
N ASN A 127 -5.86 24.42 4.20
CA ASN A 127 -5.21 23.89 2.99
C ASN A 127 -4.28 22.73 3.30
N TRP A 128 -3.44 22.83 4.32
CA TRP A 128 -2.53 21.74 4.73
C TRP A 128 -3.29 20.48 5.18
N ARG A 129 -4.41 20.64 5.87
CA ARG A 129 -5.32 19.54 6.20
C ARG A 129 -5.82 18.85 4.93
N ASP A 130 -6.29 19.63 3.95
CA ASP A 130 -6.85 19.13 2.71
C ASP A 130 -5.77 18.40 1.86
N PHE A 131 -4.56 18.95 1.81
CA PHE A 131 -3.42 18.26 1.21
C PHE A 131 -3.07 16.93 1.94
N SER A 132 -3.22 16.90 3.27
CA SER A 132 -3.00 15.67 4.03
C SER A 132 -4.06 14.60 3.69
N ILE A 133 -5.31 14.98 3.47
CA ILE A 133 -6.39 14.08 3.01
C ILE A 133 -6.09 13.54 1.61
N LEU A 134 -5.70 14.42 0.68
CA LEU A 134 -5.31 14.03 -0.68
C LEU A 134 -4.10 13.10 -0.68
N GLY A 135 -3.09 13.41 0.14
CA GLY A 135 -1.90 12.57 0.30
C GLY A 135 -2.22 11.19 0.85
N LEU A 136 -3.10 11.10 1.84
CA LEU A 136 -3.58 9.84 2.40
C LEU A 136 -4.31 9.00 1.34
N GLY A 137 -5.19 9.62 0.56
CA GLY A 137 -5.88 8.99 -0.56
C GLY A 137 -4.91 8.50 -1.64
N ALA A 138 -3.90 9.31 -1.98
CA ALA A 138 -2.88 8.95 -2.96
C ALA A 138 -2.06 7.74 -2.52
N VAL A 139 -1.55 7.71 -1.28
CA VAL A 139 -0.82 6.56 -0.74
C VAL A 139 -1.69 5.30 -0.76
N TYR A 140 -2.97 5.45 -0.39
CA TYR A 140 -3.92 4.34 -0.38
C TYR A 140 -4.18 3.79 -1.80
N LEU A 141 -4.37 4.64 -2.79
CA LEU A 141 -4.59 4.21 -4.17
C LEU A 141 -3.33 3.59 -4.78
N ILE A 142 -2.16 4.20 -4.57
CA ILE A 142 -0.89 3.70 -5.10
C ILE A 142 -0.60 2.28 -4.59
N GLN A 143 -0.84 1.98 -3.31
CA GLN A 143 -0.59 0.66 -2.76
C GLN A 143 -1.54 -0.40 -3.34
N ILE A 144 -2.81 -0.05 -3.67
CA ILE A 144 -3.75 -0.96 -4.33
C ILE A 144 -3.29 -1.27 -5.76
N VAL A 145 -2.88 -0.24 -6.51
CA VAL A 145 -2.36 -0.38 -7.86
C VAL A 145 -1.09 -1.22 -7.87
N ASP A 146 -0.14 -0.95 -6.95
CA ASP A 146 1.10 -1.73 -6.81
C ASP A 146 0.81 -3.21 -6.55
N ALA A 147 -0.13 -3.53 -5.65
CA ALA A 147 -0.54 -4.91 -5.39
C ALA A 147 -1.11 -5.60 -6.64
N GLY A 148 -1.91 -4.87 -7.43
CA GLY A 148 -2.47 -5.38 -8.68
C GLY A 148 -1.40 -5.64 -9.73
N ILE A 149 -0.50 -4.70 -9.95
CA ILE A 149 0.62 -4.83 -10.90
C ILE A 149 1.52 -6.01 -10.49
N GLU A 150 1.94 -6.07 -9.23
CA GLU A 150 2.80 -7.14 -8.72
C GLU A 150 2.16 -8.52 -8.87
N ALA A 151 0.83 -8.62 -8.67
CA ALA A 151 0.10 -9.87 -8.83
C ALA A 151 0.11 -10.42 -10.27
N HIS A 152 0.23 -9.58 -11.29
CA HIS A 152 0.41 -10.01 -12.66
C HIS A 152 1.80 -10.63 -12.89
N PHE A 153 2.82 -10.10 -12.23
CA PHE A 153 4.19 -10.63 -12.33
C PHE A 153 4.39 -11.96 -11.59
N VAL A 154 3.55 -12.31 -10.62
CA VAL A 154 3.60 -13.61 -9.92
C VAL A 154 3.42 -14.79 -10.90
N LYS A 155 2.65 -14.61 -11.99
CA LYS A 155 2.44 -15.62 -13.02
C LYS A 155 3.45 -15.55 -14.17
N PHE A 156 4.29 -14.53 -14.19
CA PHE A 156 5.29 -14.38 -15.22
C PHE A 156 6.43 -15.34 -14.89
N ASP A 157 6.39 -16.52 -15.51
CA ASP A 157 7.49 -17.48 -15.45
C ASP A 157 8.65 -16.87 -16.24
N ILE A 158 9.62 -16.32 -15.52
CA ILE A 158 10.94 -16.03 -16.05
C ILE A 158 11.72 -17.33 -15.89
N SER A 159 11.26 -18.41 -16.52
CA SER A 159 12.12 -19.54 -16.75
C SER A 159 13.26 -19.01 -17.62
N GLU A 160 14.47 -19.22 -17.15
CA GLU A 160 15.66 -18.87 -17.92
C GLU A 160 15.70 -19.83 -19.13
N ASP A 161 14.95 -19.46 -20.19
CA ASP A 161 14.98 -20.20 -21.47
C ASP A 161 16.37 -20.13 -22.13
N LEU A 162 17.29 -19.36 -21.53
CA LEU A 162 18.65 -19.19 -21.97
C LEU A 162 19.64 -19.56 -20.88
N SER A 163 20.33 -20.69 -21.01
CA SER A 163 21.45 -21.03 -20.14
C SER A 163 22.77 -21.01 -20.94
N LEU A 164 23.76 -20.30 -20.38
CA LEU A 164 25.12 -20.28 -20.91
C LEU A 164 26.00 -21.19 -20.07
N ALA A 165 26.47 -22.28 -20.69
CA ALA A 165 27.48 -23.15 -20.11
C ALA A 165 28.85 -22.83 -20.74
N ILE A 166 29.84 -22.54 -19.91
CA ILE A 166 31.24 -22.35 -20.33
C ILE A 166 32.03 -23.54 -19.84
N GLU A 167 32.53 -24.34 -20.79
CA GLU A 167 33.29 -25.56 -20.50
C GLU A 167 34.69 -25.47 -21.10
N PRO A 168 35.75 -25.86 -20.39
CA PRO A 168 37.07 -26.01 -21.01
C PRO A 168 37.03 -27.11 -22.03
N ALA A 169 37.52 -26.84 -23.22
CA ALA A 169 37.58 -27.82 -24.31
C ALA A 169 39.00 -27.95 -24.88
N TYR A 170 39.39 -29.17 -25.19
CA TYR A 170 40.65 -29.44 -25.86
C TYR A 170 40.40 -29.72 -27.36
N PHE A 171 40.97 -28.88 -28.20
CA PHE A 171 40.87 -28.97 -29.67
C PHE A 171 42.15 -29.55 -30.26
N GLY A 172 42.42 -30.87 -30.04
CA GLY A 172 43.59 -31.53 -30.55
C GLY A 172 44.78 -31.59 -29.58
N ARG A 173 45.96 -32.04 -30.09
CA ARG A 173 47.12 -32.44 -29.27
C ARG A 173 47.74 -31.34 -28.40
N ASN A 174 47.53 -30.06 -28.72
CA ASN A 174 48.16 -28.93 -28.00
C ASN A 174 47.32 -27.61 -27.95
N THR A 175 46.01 -27.70 -28.25
CA THR A 175 45.18 -26.51 -28.27
C THR A 175 44.09 -26.61 -27.22
N ALA A 176 44.16 -25.80 -26.17
CA ALA A 176 43.13 -25.62 -25.20
C ALA A 176 42.24 -24.38 -25.55
N GLY A 177 40.95 -24.52 -25.40
CA GLY A 177 39.99 -23.45 -25.64
C GLY A 177 38.79 -23.50 -24.72
N LEU A 178 37.81 -22.61 -24.92
CA LEU A 178 36.57 -22.59 -24.19
C LEU A 178 35.41 -22.90 -25.15
N ASN A 179 34.56 -23.81 -24.76
CA ASN A 179 33.31 -24.11 -25.45
C ASN A 179 32.18 -23.29 -24.79
N LEU A 180 31.54 -22.43 -25.55
CA LEU A 180 30.39 -21.63 -25.15
C LEU A 180 29.14 -22.31 -25.69
N ARG A 181 28.34 -22.91 -24.81
CA ARG A 181 27.07 -23.51 -25.18
C ARG A 181 25.91 -22.67 -24.73
N PHE A 182 25.13 -22.15 -25.68
CA PHE A 182 23.87 -21.51 -25.45
C PHE A 182 22.76 -22.58 -25.57
N ASN A 183 22.06 -22.90 -24.49
CA ASN A 183 20.90 -23.77 -24.53
C ASN A 183 19.64 -22.92 -24.52
N PHE A 184 18.85 -23.04 -25.58
CA PHE A 184 17.50 -22.50 -25.68
C PHE A 184 16.53 -23.65 -25.36
N ARG A 185 15.58 -23.42 -24.42
CA ARG A 185 14.61 -24.42 -24.01
C ARG A 185 13.20 -23.96 -24.41
#